data_d83b59ca0bb0a28ac359a75f230c3e49
#
_entry.id   d83b59ca0bb0a28ac359a75f230c3e49
#
_cell.length_a   1.000
_cell.length_b   1.000
_cell.length_c   1.000
_cell.angle_alpha   90.00
_cell.angle_beta   90.00
_cell.angle_gamma   90.00
#
_symmetry.space_group_name_H-M   'P 1'
#
loop_
_entity.id
_entity.type
_entity.pdbx_description
1 polymer ?
#
loop_
_entity_poly.entity_id
_entity_poly.type
_entity_poly.pdbx_seq_one_letter_code
_entity_poly.pdbx_strand_id
1 'polypeptide(L)'
;MQRSFIFLAEGFEEIEALTVVDVMRRAGMDIKTVSIGADRKVAGAHGITVEADLLFKEADFDHSEWLILPGGMPGATNLHEFTALGDLLKVHKGKIAAICAAPAVVLAPLGILQGKEAT
;
A
#
# COMPACT_ATOMS: atom_id res chain seq x y z
N MET A 1 4.50 -19.22 5.91
CA MET A 1 3.59 -18.36 5.11
C MET A 1 4.27 -17.02 4.87
N GLN A 2 4.30 -16.58 3.63
CA GLN A 2 4.91 -15.30 3.29
C GLN A 2 4.01 -14.14 3.73
N ARG A 3 4.66 -13.06 4.14
CA ARG A 3 3.95 -11.87 4.60
C ARG A 3 3.61 -10.97 3.43
N SER A 4 2.48 -10.29 3.56
CA SER A 4 2.05 -9.25 2.62
C SER A 4 1.78 -7.96 3.39
N PHE A 5 1.87 -6.83 2.68
CA PHE A 5 1.72 -5.53 3.31
C PHE A 5 0.88 -4.62 2.42
N ILE A 6 0.03 -3.83 3.07
CA ILE A 6 -0.72 -2.77 2.41
C ILE A 6 -0.33 -1.44 3.04
N PHE A 7 -0.05 -0.44 2.22
CA PHE A 7 0.48 0.84 2.68
C PHE A 7 -0.63 1.87 2.78
N LEU A 8 -0.73 2.50 3.94
CA LEU A 8 -1.74 3.51 4.24
C LEU A 8 -1.09 4.88 4.38
N ALA A 9 -1.58 5.84 3.61
CA ALA A 9 -1.22 7.25 3.71
C ALA A 9 -2.47 8.07 3.97
N GLU A 10 -2.31 9.24 4.55
CA GLU A 10 -3.43 10.16 4.75
C GLU A 10 -4.20 10.35 3.46
N GLY A 11 -5.52 10.19 3.51
CA GLY A 11 -6.38 10.29 2.34
C GLY A 11 -6.53 8.99 1.55
N PHE A 12 -6.15 7.83 2.11
CA PHE A 12 -6.39 6.54 1.45
C PHE A 12 -7.89 6.26 1.34
N GLU A 13 -8.27 5.45 0.34
CA GLU A 13 -9.68 5.05 0.17
C GLU A 13 -9.99 3.91 1.13
N GLU A 14 -10.88 4.19 2.09
CA GLU A 14 -11.17 3.26 3.19
C GLU A 14 -11.72 1.92 2.69
N ILE A 15 -12.68 1.96 1.76
CA ILE A 15 -13.31 0.73 1.27
C ILE A 15 -12.27 -0.13 0.55
N GLU A 16 -11.46 0.47 -0.31
CA GLU A 16 -10.45 -0.28 -1.08
C GLU A 16 -9.44 -0.94 -0.16
N ALA A 17 -8.92 -0.20 0.80
CA ALA A 17 -7.90 -0.73 1.70
C ALA A 17 -8.46 -1.79 2.64
N LEU A 18 -9.57 -1.49 3.31
CA LEU A 18 -10.09 -2.39 4.35
C LEU A 18 -10.73 -3.64 3.77
N THR A 19 -11.35 -3.54 2.58
CA THR A 19 -11.89 -4.72 1.90
C THR A 19 -10.78 -5.71 1.55
N VAL A 20 -9.67 -5.23 1.03
CA VAL A 20 -8.52 -6.09 0.71
C VAL A 20 -8.00 -6.78 1.96
N VAL A 21 -7.81 -6.03 3.04
CA VAL A 21 -7.32 -6.60 4.30
C VAL A 21 -8.28 -7.66 4.82
N ASP A 22 -9.57 -7.36 4.84
CA ASP A 22 -10.58 -8.29 5.35
C ASP A 22 -10.62 -9.58 4.53
N VAL A 23 -10.67 -9.46 3.21
CA VAL A 23 -10.75 -10.63 2.32
C VAL A 23 -9.49 -11.49 2.44
N MET A 24 -8.32 -10.86 2.46
CA MET A 24 -7.07 -11.61 2.55
C MET A 24 -6.93 -12.33 3.89
N ARG A 25 -7.35 -11.70 4.99
CA ARG A 25 -7.33 -12.35 6.31
C ARG A 25 -8.32 -13.50 6.40
N ARG A 26 -9.48 -13.34 5.79
CA ARG A 26 -10.46 -14.44 5.70
C ARG A 26 -9.92 -15.63 4.92
N ALA A 27 -9.06 -15.37 3.94
CA ALA A 27 -8.40 -16.41 3.16
C ALA A 27 -7.20 -17.04 3.87
N GLY A 28 -6.89 -16.62 5.09
CA GLY A 28 -5.77 -17.15 5.86
C GLY A 28 -4.41 -16.56 5.51
N MET A 29 -4.38 -15.46 4.76
CA MET A 29 -3.14 -14.80 4.39
C MET A 29 -2.63 -13.89 5.49
N ASP A 30 -1.30 -13.80 5.63
CA ASP A 30 -0.66 -12.93 6.61
C ASP A 30 -0.46 -11.55 5.96
N ILE A 31 -1.39 -10.64 6.21
CA ILE A 31 -1.31 -9.26 5.73
C ILE A 31 -1.29 -8.29 6.89
N LYS A 32 -0.39 -7.30 6.81
CA LYS A 32 -0.26 -6.23 7.79
C LYS A 32 -0.51 -4.88 7.13
N THR A 33 -1.17 -3.99 7.84
CA THR A 33 -1.32 -2.60 7.42
C THR A 33 -0.10 -1.82 7.89
N VAL A 34 0.42 -0.95 7.02
CA VAL A 34 1.64 -0.19 7.28
C VAL A 34 1.35 1.29 7.06
N SER A 35 1.57 2.10 8.11
CA SER A 35 1.49 3.55 7.99
C SER A 35 2.81 4.09 7.45
N ILE A 36 2.75 4.94 6.43
CA ILE A 36 3.93 5.65 5.94
C ILE A 36 4.18 6.96 6.70
N GLY A 37 3.27 7.34 7.60
CA GLY A 37 3.42 8.54 8.42
C GLY A 37 4.22 8.29 9.67
N ALA A 38 4.29 9.32 10.52
CA ALA A 38 5.00 9.23 11.79
C ALA A 38 4.19 8.48 12.86
N ASP A 39 2.89 8.34 12.67
CA ASP A 39 1.96 7.73 13.61
C ASP A 39 1.27 6.55 12.94
N ARG A 40 0.91 5.54 13.74
CA ARG A 40 0.13 4.40 13.24
C ARG A 40 -1.29 4.78 12.87
N LYS A 41 -1.82 5.87 13.40
CA LYS A 41 -3.16 6.34 13.06
C LYS A 41 -3.11 7.06 11.73
N VAL A 42 -3.95 6.64 10.80
CA VAL A 42 -4.00 7.20 9.45
C VAL A 42 -5.46 7.52 9.12
N ALA A 43 -5.72 8.76 8.73
CA ALA A 43 -7.08 9.18 8.36
C ALA A 43 -7.32 8.91 6.88
N GLY A 44 -8.41 8.22 6.57
CA GLY A 44 -8.80 7.99 5.19
C GLY A 44 -9.45 9.20 4.55
N ALA A 45 -9.73 9.09 3.25
CA ALA A 45 -10.29 10.18 2.46
C ALA A 45 -11.68 10.60 2.93
N HIS A 46 -12.40 9.74 3.62
CA HIS A 46 -13.77 9.99 4.10
C HIS A 46 -13.83 10.17 5.62
N GLY A 47 -12.68 10.51 6.24
CA GLY A 47 -12.63 10.83 7.66
C GLY A 47 -12.61 9.65 8.61
N ILE A 48 -12.42 8.45 8.12
CA ILE A 48 -12.33 7.26 8.97
C ILE A 48 -10.87 7.03 9.32
N THR A 49 -10.53 7.12 10.61
CA THR A 49 -9.17 6.88 11.07
C THR A 49 -8.97 5.41 11.38
N VAL A 50 -7.90 4.85 10.86
CA VAL A 50 -7.50 3.45 11.06
C VAL A 50 -6.17 3.43 11.79
N GLU A 51 -6.04 2.52 12.74
CA GLU A 51 -4.73 2.28 13.36
C GLU A 51 -4.02 1.16 12.60
N ALA A 52 -2.92 1.51 11.94
CA ALA A 52 -2.12 0.53 11.21
C ALA A 52 -1.42 -0.42 12.17
N ASP A 53 -1.13 -1.63 11.68
CA ASP A 53 -0.40 -2.63 12.49
C ASP A 53 1.03 -2.18 12.76
N LEU A 54 1.67 -1.53 11.76
CA LEU A 54 3.08 -1.18 11.81
C LEU A 54 3.32 0.21 11.22
N LEU A 55 4.40 0.84 11.69
CA LEU A 55 5.01 1.94 10.95
C LEU A 55 5.94 1.36 9.89
N PHE A 56 6.20 2.11 8.81
CA PHE A 56 7.06 1.65 7.73
C PHE A 56 8.43 1.18 8.24
N LYS A 57 9.03 1.92 9.17
CA LYS A 57 10.34 1.58 9.73
C LYS A 57 10.34 0.33 10.59
N GLU A 58 9.17 -0.11 11.06
CA GLU A 58 9.06 -1.29 11.90
C GLU A 58 8.90 -2.58 11.11
N ALA A 59 8.59 -2.47 9.81
CA ALA A 59 8.27 -3.63 8.99
C ALA A 59 9.54 -4.22 8.36
N ASP A 60 9.58 -5.54 8.29
CA ASP A 60 10.60 -6.26 7.54
C ASP A 60 9.95 -6.74 6.24
N PHE A 61 10.35 -6.13 5.12
CA PHE A 61 9.78 -6.41 3.81
C PHE A 61 10.51 -7.52 3.06
N ASP A 62 11.57 -8.08 3.63
CA ASP A 62 12.31 -9.15 2.98
C ASP A 62 11.40 -10.36 2.77
N HIS A 63 11.46 -10.91 1.55
CA HIS A 63 10.66 -12.07 1.16
C HIS A 63 9.15 -11.86 1.26
N SER A 64 8.68 -10.61 1.19
CA SER A 64 7.24 -10.34 1.17
C SER A 64 6.63 -10.82 -0.14
N GLU A 65 5.39 -11.32 -0.07
CA GLU A 65 4.68 -11.83 -1.24
C GLU A 65 4.01 -10.70 -2.02
N TRP A 66 3.12 -9.97 -1.34
CA TRP A 66 2.39 -8.88 -1.97
C TRP A 66 2.71 -7.55 -1.29
N LEU A 67 2.95 -6.53 -2.10
CA LEU A 67 2.94 -5.14 -1.66
C LEU A 67 1.76 -4.47 -2.34
N ILE A 68 0.85 -3.90 -1.54
CA ILE A 68 -0.46 -3.46 -2.01
C ILE A 68 -0.62 -1.97 -1.79
N LEU A 69 -1.09 -1.28 -2.83
CA LEU A 69 -1.28 0.17 -2.82
C LEU A 69 -2.75 0.48 -3.06
N PRO A 70 -3.48 0.95 -2.04
CA PRO A 70 -4.86 1.39 -2.23
C PRO A 70 -4.90 2.72 -2.95
N GLY A 71 -6.05 3.05 -3.54
CA GLY A 71 -6.27 4.34 -4.16
C GLY A 71 -6.70 5.40 -3.15
N GLY A 72 -7.44 6.38 -3.65
CA GLY A 72 -7.87 7.54 -2.90
C GLY A 72 -6.94 8.71 -3.11
N MET A 73 -7.50 9.90 -2.96
CA MET A 73 -6.73 11.14 -3.06
C MET A 73 -6.98 11.97 -1.82
N PRO A 74 -5.95 12.54 -1.19
CA PRO A 74 -4.56 12.58 -1.63
C PRO A 74 -3.72 11.34 -1.26
N GLY A 75 -4.33 10.23 -0.84
CA GLY A 75 -3.59 9.04 -0.40
C GLY A 75 -2.56 8.56 -1.43
N ALA A 76 -2.98 8.40 -2.70
CA ALA A 76 -2.07 7.94 -3.76
C ALA A 76 -0.93 8.94 -3.98
N THR A 77 -1.22 10.25 -3.95
CA THR A 77 -0.19 11.27 -4.06
C THR A 77 0.80 11.20 -2.88
N ASN A 78 0.29 10.99 -1.67
CA ASN A 78 1.14 10.88 -0.49
C ASN A 78 2.02 9.63 -0.55
N LEU A 79 1.51 8.53 -1.08
CA LEU A 79 2.34 7.33 -1.32
C LEU A 79 3.43 7.63 -2.34
N HIS A 80 3.09 8.33 -3.42
CA HIS A 80 4.07 8.71 -4.45
C HIS A 80 5.20 9.56 -3.88
N GLU A 81 4.88 10.48 -2.98
CA GLU A 81 5.87 11.40 -2.40
C GLU A 81 6.76 10.73 -1.36
N PHE A 82 6.40 9.55 -0.86
CA PHE A 82 7.20 8.84 0.13
C PHE A 82 8.29 8.04 -0.58
N THR A 83 9.48 8.62 -0.69
CA THR A 83 10.59 8.07 -1.47
C THR A 83 10.99 6.65 -1.06
N ALA A 84 10.98 6.35 0.24
CA ALA A 84 11.36 5.02 0.72
C ALA A 84 10.44 3.93 0.17
N LEU A 85 9.15 4.21 -0.02
CA LEU A 85 8.24 3.26 -0.64
C LEU A 85 8.60 3.05 -2.11
N GLY A 86 8.90 4.12 -2.83
CA GLY A 86 9.32 4.01 -4.23
C GLY A 86 10.55 3.14 -4.39
N ASP A 87 11.53 3.33 -3.53
CA ASP A 87 12.75 2.53 -3.54
C ASP A 87 12.45 1.05 -3.27
N LEU A 88 11.58 0.78 -2.30
CA LEU A 88 11.15 -0.58 -1.99
C LEU A 88 10.47 -1.25 -3.19
N LEU A 89 9.54 -0.54 -3.84
CA LEU A 89 8.79 -1.08 -4.96
C LEU A 89 9.68 -1.44 -6.14
N LYS A 90 10.74 -0.66 -6.36
CA LYS A 90 11.67 -0.92 -7.48
C LYS A 90 12.48 -2.20 -7.29
N VAL A 91 12.79 -2.56 -6.04
CA VAL A 91 13.62 -3.73 -5.76
C VAL A 91 12.80 -4.95 -5.34
N HIS A 92 11.48 -4.80 -5.18
CA HIS A 92 10.62 -5.88 -4.74
C HIS A 92 10.56 -7.00 -5.78
N LYS A 93 10.79 -8.21 -5.35
CA LYS A 93 10.81 -9.38 -6.24
C LYS A 93 9.50 -10.17 -6.24
N GLY A 94 8.59 -9.84 -5.34
CA GLY A 94 7.27 -10.45 -5.29
C GLY A 94 6.28 -9.72 -6.18
N LYS A 95 5.02 -9.75 -5.77
CA LYS A 95 3.91 -9.16 -6.53
C LYS A 95 3.53 -7.80 -5.99
N ILE A 96 3.08 -6.93 -6.88
CA ILE A 96 2.57 -5.60 -6.53
C ILE A 96 1.13 -5.52 -7.01
N ALA A 97 0.23 -5.09 -6.13
CA ALA A 97 -1.16 -4.81 -6.46
C ALA A 97 -1.44 -3.32 -6.21
N ALA A 98 -2.06 -2.68 -7.16
CA ALA A 98 -2.40 -1.26 -7.04
C ALA A 98 -3.82 -1.05 -7.60
N ILE A 99 -4.61 -0.24 -6.91
CA ILE A 99 -6.03 -0.08 -7.19
C ILE A 99 -6.33 1.40 -7.48
N CYS A 100 -7.30 1.64 -8.37
CA CYS A 100 -7.85 2.96 -8.65
C CYS A 100 -6.78 3.95 -9.13
N ALA A 101 -6.48 5.00 -8.35
CA ALA A 101 -5.49 6.01 -8.73
C ALA A 101 -4.04 5.53 -8.58
N ALA A 102 -3.79 4.50 -7.77
CA ALA A 102 -2.43 4.11 -7.42
C ALA A 102 -1.57 3.66 -8.62
N PRO A 103 -2.08 2.90 -9.61
CA PRO A 103 -1.26 2.54 -10.76
C PRO A 103 -0.70 3.76 -11.49
N ALA A 104 -1.53 4.76 -11.75
CA ALA A 104 -1.11 5.95 -12.48
C ALA A 104 -0.25 6.88 -11.62
N VAL A 105 -0.61 7.08 -10.35
CA VAL A 105 0.01 8.07 -9.48
C VAL A 105 1.31 7.55 -8.87
N VAL A 106 1.36 6.28 -8.49
CA VAL A 106 2.52 5.71 -7.79
C VAL A 106 3.41 4.90 -8.72
N LEU A 107 2.84 3.93 -9.44
CA LEU A 107 3.66 2.97 -10.21
C LEU A 107 4.17 3.54 -11.52
N ALA A 108 3.33 4.29 -12.26
CA ALA A 108 3.74 4.83 -13.55
C ALA A 108 4.96 5.76 -13.44
N PRO A 109 5.01 6.72 -12.50
CA PRO A 109 6.20 7.56 -12.36
C PRO A 109 7.48 6.81 -12.02
N LEU A 110 7.37 5.61 -11.44
CA LEU A 110 8.53 4.77 -11.12
C LEU A 110 8.97 3.90 -12.30
N GLY A 111 8.24 3.92 -13.43
CA GLY A 111 8.54 3.07 -14.58
C GLY A 111 8.14 1.62 -14.41
N ILE A 112 7.46 1.27 -13.31
CA ILE A 112 7.12 -0.12 -13.01
C ILE A 112 6.07 -0.67 -13.98
N LEU A 113 5.18 0.20 -14.49
CA LEU A 113 4.11 -0.22 -15.40
C LEU A 113 4.57 -0.33 -16.86
N GLN A 114 5.79 0.05 -17.18
CA GLN A 114 6.27 0.03 -18.54
C GLN A 114 6.21 -1.39 -19.11
N GLY A 115 5.52 -1.57 -20.24
CA GLY A 115 5.35 -2.86 -20.86
C GLY A 115 4.28 -3.75 -20.21
N LYS A 116 3.51 -3.22 -19.24
CA LYS A 116 2.46 -3.97 -18.55
C LYS A 116 1.09 -3.38 -18.84
N GLU A 117 0.06 -4.24 -18.78
CA GLU A 117 -1.31 -3.78 -18.88
C GLU A 117 -1.76 -3.22 -17.53
N ALA A 118 -2.41 -2.05 -17.57
CA ALA A 118 -2.96 -1.41 -16.38
C ALA A 118 -4.18 -0.59 -16.78
N THR A 119 -5.15 -0.51 -15.87
CA THR A 119 -6.37 0.27 -16.09
C THR A 119 -6.53 1.35 -15.04
#